data_a9815b92dfbaa3cf5ea5786e1e40c106
#
_entry.id   a9815b92dfbaa3cf5ea5786e1e40c106
#
_cell.length_a   1.000
_cell.length_b   1.000
_cell.length_c   1.000
_cell.angle_alpha   90.00
_cell.angle_beta   90.00
_cell.angle_gamma   90.00
#
_symmetry.space_group_name_H-M   'P 1'
#
loop_
_entity.id
_entity.type
_entity.pdbx_description
1 polymer ?
#
loop_
_entity_poly.entity_id
_entity_poly.type
_entity_poly.pdbx_seq_one_letter_code
_entity_poly.pdbx_strand_id
1 'polypeptide(L)'
;MGHRTYKPGQEEWFIGYKKHTLRLWLPTHHSSVSLVPLVSWVTPASVNEGLFLTASLRWCQRRLGWWPGIVVGDLAYVGAPDKRTARQQWQTAVVTRLRQNMVLKPPYESQTEMVCPQGQKLLWWEYEPDTGLQWFKVPEPAELCRHCWEAARCPRHFCHPAEQHETLLGLLPLASQTAQRLLKQVRPWVEPAQSFEKNQLGLSQMFFNSLRLTWQMSLWADSAVLLRTMAWLDMPAPVHMLAKLNPKQMELPFVPKN
;
A
#
# COMPACT_ATOMS: atom_id res chain seq x y z
N MET A 1 6.93 20.38 -10.45
CA MET A 1 5.83 21.05 -9.75
C MET A 1 4.88 19.98 -9.26
N GLY A 2 4.50 20.01 -8.00
CA GLY A 2 3.51 19.10 -7.40
C GLY A 2 2.17 19.80 -7.26
N HIS A 3 1.11 19.01 -7.16
CA HIS A 3 -0.25 19.49 -6.99
C HIS A 3 -0.88 18.81 -5.77
N ARG A 4 -1.58 19.56 -4.94
CA ARG A 4 -2.36 19.05 -3.80
C ARG A 4 -3.78 19.58 -3.88
N THR A 5 -4.73 18.70 -3.64
CA THR A 5 -6.13 19.05 -3.48
C THR A 5 -6.53 18.79 -2.03
N TYR A 6 -6.86 19.82 -1.29
CA TYR A 6 -7.30 19.71 0.12
C TYR A 6 -8.81 19.46 0.21
N LYS A 7 -9.57 20.22 -0.57
CA LYS A 7 -11.02 20.13 -0.71
C LYS A 7 -11.38 20.47 -2.15
N PRO A 8 -12.55 20.10 -2.65
CA PRO A 8 -13.01 20.56 -3.96
C PRO A 8 -12.88 22.08 -4.07
N GLY A 9 -12.14 22.54 -5.10
CA GLY A 9 -11.86 23.95 -5.35
C GLY A 9 -10.72 24.58 -4.55
N GLN A 10 -10.03 23.81 -3.69
CA GLN A 10 -8.81 24.25 -2.99
C GLN A 10 -7.61 23.44 -3.49
N GLU A 11 -6.98 23.96 -4.49
CA GLU A 11 -5.81 23.35 -5.12
C GLU A 11 -4.57 24.21 -4.84
N GLU A 12 -3.47 23.55 -4.52
CA GLU A 12 -2.18 24.18 -4.30
C GLU A 12 -1.13 23.57 -5.23
N TRP A 13 -0.43 24.43 -5.94
CA TRP A 13 0.74 24.06 -6.73
C TRP A 13 1.99 24.39 -5.94
N PHE A 14 2.90 23.45 -5.82
CA PHE A 14 4.14 23.64 -5.07
C PHE A 14 5.34 23.06 -5.81
N ILE A 15 6.51 23.65 -5.59
CA ILE A 15 7.80 23.10 -6.00
C ILE A 15 8.40 22.38 -4.81
N GLY A 16 8.78 21.13 -5.00
CA GLY A 16 9.35 20.35 -3.90
C GLY A 16 9.57 18.89 -4.24
N TYR A 17 9.85 18.14 -3.21
CA TYR A 17 10.11 16.71 -3.27
C TYR A 17 9.14 15.94 -2.41
N LYS A 18 8.89 14.69 -2.79
CA LYS A 18 8.12 13.72 -1.99
C LYS A 18 9.05 12.66 -1.46
N LYS A 19 8.90 12.31 -0.19
CA LYS A 19 9.54 11.15 0.41
C LYS A 19 8.55 10.00 0.48
N HIS A 20 8.93 8.86 -0.08
CA HIS A 20 8.20 7.60 -0.03
C HIS A 20 8.98 6.66 0.88
N THR A 21 8.38 6.16 1.93
CA THR A 21 9.07 5.29 2.89
C THR A 21 8.28 4.01 3.10
N LEU A 22 8.91 2.86 2.87
CA LEU A 22 8.42 1.58 3.35
C LEU A 22 8.93 1.39 4.78
N ARG A 23 8.01 1.10 5.71
CA ARG A 23 8.31 0.90 7.12
C ARG A 23 7.89 -0.49 7.57
N LEU A 24 8.71 -1.12 8.37
CA LEU A 24 8.36 -2.33 9.07
C LEU A 24 7.60 -1.99 10.35
N TRP A 25 6.44 -2.61 10.53
CA TRP A 25 5.69 -2.54 11.77
C TRP A 25 6.20 -3.62 12.72
N LEU A 26 6.77 -3.20 13.86
CA LEU A 26 7.19 -4.09 14.92
C LEU A 26 6.21 -3.96 16.09
N PRO A 27 5.50 -5.04 16.47
CA PRO A 27 4.76 -5.06 17.72
C PRO A 27 5.75 -5.00 18.88
N THR A 28 5.59 -4.03 19.77
CA THR A 28 6.41 -3.91 20.96
C THR A 28 5.64 -4.41 22.19
N HIS A 29 6.36 -4.94 23.19
CA HIS A 29 5.75 -5.43 24.44
C HIS A 29 5.11 -4.32 25.29
N HIS A 30 5.39 -3.06 24.99
CA HIS A 30 4.95 -1.88 25.75
C HIS A 30 3.80 -1.12 25.10
N SER A 31 2.85 -1.78 24.44
CA SER A 31 1.69 -1.16 23.78
C SER A 31 2.03 -0.06 22.75
N SER A 32 3.27 0.29 22.56
CA SER A 32 3.75 1.19 21.52
C SER A 32 4.19 0.40 20.30
N VAL A 33 3.74 0.82 19.13
CA VAL A 33 4.16 0.24 17.86
C VAL A 33 5.33 1.07 17.31
N SER A 34 6.41 0.40 16.97
CA SER A 34 7.52 1.03 16.29
C SER A 34 7.44 0.81 14.80
N LEU A 35 7.57 1.87 14.03
CA LEU A 35 7.65 1.85 12.57
C LEU A 35 9.09 2.09 12.14
N VAL A 36 9.77 1.03 11.78
CA VAL A 36 11.17 1.06 11.36
C VAL A 36 11.25 1.33 9.85
N PRO A 37 11.92 2.40 9.41
CA PRO A 37 12.14 2.64 7.99
C PRO A 37 13.05 1.55 7.40
N LEU A 38 12.60 0.89 6.33
CA LEU A 38 13.35 -0.11 5.59
C LEU A 38 14.03 0.50 4.37
N VAL A 39 13.29 1.28 3.62
CA VAL A 39 13.77 1.96 2.41
C VAL A 39 12.99 3.24 2.19
N SER A 40 13.68 4.28 1.78
CA SER A 40 13.09 5.56 1.38
C SER A 40 13.54 5.96 -0.01
N TRP A 41 12.60 6.56 -0.74
CA TRP A 41 12.81 7.16 -2.04
C TRP A 41 12.44 8.62 -1.97
N VAL A 42 13.23 9.47 -2.59
CA VAL A 42 12.90 10.89 -2.74
C VAL A 42 12.73 11.18 -4.23
N THR A 43 11.64 11.82 -4.56
CA THR A 43 11.27 12.12 -5.95
C THR A 43 10.81 13.56 -6.08
N PRO A 44 10.90 14.14 -7.29
CA PRO A 44 10.18 15.36 -7.57
C PRO A 44 8.69 15.22 -7.24
N ALA A 45 8.07 16.29 -6.76
CA ALA A 45 6.68 16.27 -6.32
C ALA A 45 5.67 15.89 -7.42
N SER A 46 6.05 15.99 -8.68
CA SER A 46 5.24 15.59 -9.85
C SER A 46 5.17 14.07 -10.08
N VAL A 47 6.06 13.31 -9.47
CA VAL A 47 6.11 11.85 -9.69
C VAL A 47 4.96 11.15 -8.97
N ASN A 48 4.34 10.19 -9.66
CA ASN A 48 3.25 9.39 -9.10
C ASN A 48 3.77 8.46 -7.99
N GLU A 49 3.11 8.49 -6.85
CA GLU A 49 3.49 7.71 -5.66
C GLU A 49 3.29 6.21 -5.86
N GLY A 50 2.30 5.80 -6.63
CA GLY A 50 1.97 4.39 -6.89
C GLY A 50 3.14 3.57 -7.42
N LEU A 51 4.06 4.18 -8.17
CA LEU A 51 5.23 3.52 -8.74
C LEU A 51 6.22 2.96 -7.70
N PHE A 52 6.16 3.45 -6.46
CA PHE A 52 7.15 3.08 -5.43
C PHE A 52 6.80 1.84 -4.63
N LEU A 53 5.59 1.32 -4.72
CA LEU A 53 5.22 0.06 -4.08
C LEU A 53 6.07 -1.10 -4.64
N THR A 54 6.01 -1.32 -5.94
CA THR A 54 6.76 -2.38 -6.62
C THR A 54 8.28 -2.20 -6.48
N ALA A 55 8.78 -0.95 -6.59
CA ALA A 55 10.19 -0.64 -6.38
C ALA A 55 10.67 -1.00 -4.97
N SER A 56 9.87 -0.69 -3.96
CA SER A 56 10.17 -0.99 -2.55
C SER A 56 10.17 -2.49 -2.27
N LEU A 57 9.20 -3.25 -2.79
CA LEU A 57 9.15 -4.70 -2.64
C LEU A 57 10.33 -5.39 -3.34
N ARG A 58 10.68 -4.95 -4.54
CA ARG A 58 11.86 -5.43 -5.27
C ARG A 58 13.16 -5.14 -4.52
N TRP A 59 13.24 -3.97 -3.90
CA TRP A 59 14.39 -3.61 -3.05
C TRP A 59 14.51 -4.56 -1.85
N CYS A 60 13.41 -4.80 -1.13
CA CYS A 60 13.39 -5.75 0.00
C CYS A 60 13.88 -7.13 -0.45
N GLN A 61 13.35 -7.65 -1.55
CA GLN A 61 13.76 -8.94 -2.08
C GLN A 61 15.27 -8.99 -2.37
N ARG A 62 15.79 -7.96 -3.05
CA ARG A 62 17.21 -7.95 -3.49
C ARG A 62 18.20 -7.69 -2.37
N ARG A 63 17.83 -6.88 -1.38
CA ARG A 63 18.74 -6.41 -0.33
C ARG A 63 18.61 -7.15 0.98
N LEU A 64 17.40 -7.58 1.32
CA LEU A 64 17.10 -8.25 2.58
C LEU A 64 16.86 -9.75 2.40
N GLY A 65 16.66 -10.22 1.17
CA GLY A 65 16.34 -11.63 0.88
C GLY A 65 14.92 -12.03 1.28
N TRP A 66 14.07 -11.06 1.69
CA TRP A 66 12.68 -11.29 2.06
C TRP A 66 11.79 -10.13 1.59
N TRP A 67 10.49 -10.28 1.72
CA TRP A 67 9.49 -9.25 1.44
C TRP A 67 8.30 -9.40 2.37
N PRO A 68 7.56 -8.31 2.64
CA PRO A 68 6.41 -8.36 3.52
C PRO A 68 5.24 -9.14 2.88
N GLY A 69 4.58 -10.00 3.64
CA GLY A 69 3.35 -10.66 3.22
C GLY A 69 2.16 -9.70 3.14
N ILE A 70 2.17 -8.63 3.94
CA ILE A 70 1.13 -7.60 3.94
C ILE A 70 1.78 -6.22 3.94
N VAL A 71 1.30 -5.34 3.07
CA VAL A 71 1.65 -3.91 3.04
C VAL A 71 0.39 -3.09 3.28
N VAL A 72 0.44 -2.19 4.24
CA VAL A 72 -0.63 -1.21 4.48
C VAL A 72 -0.19 0.13 3.91
N GLY A 73 -0.97 0.65 2.97
CA GLY A 73 -0.67 1.90 2.27
C GLY A 73 -1.80 2.92 2.33
N ASP A 74 -1.54 4.09 1.78
CA ASP A 74 -2.56 5.10 1.57
C ASP A 74 -3.30 4.89 0.22
N LEU A 75 -4.17 5.84 -0.14
CA LEU A 75 -4.96 5.79 -1.37
C LEU A 75 -4.14 5.88 -2.66
N ALA A 76 -2.89 6.33 -2.59
CA ALA A 76 -2.02 6.41 -3.77
C ALA A 76 -1.65 5.02 -4.30
N TYR A 77 -1.66 4.00 -3.41
CA TYR A 77 -1.30 2.61 -3.73
C TYR A 77 -2.52 1.72 -4.01
N VAL A 78 -3.66 2.32 -4.34
CA VAL A 78 -4.88 1.56 -4.62
C VAL A 78 -4.90 0.93 -6.02
N GLY A 79 -3.99 1.30 -6.89
CA GLY A 79 -3.94 0.88 -8.29
C GLY A 79 -3.89 -0.63 -8.49
N ALA A 80 -4.73 -1.16 -9.37
CA ALA A 80 -4.82 -2.58 -9.67
C ALA A 80 -3.52 -3.19 -10.24
N PRO A 81 -2.80 -2.53 -11.15
CA PRO A 81 -1.56 -3.09 -11.71
C PRO A 81 -0.50 -3.37 -10.66
N ASP A 82 -0.30 -2.43 -9.71
CA ASP A 82 0.68 -2.58 -8.64
C ASP A 82 0.29 -3.70 -7.67
N LYS A 83 -0.99 -3.80 -7.31
CA LYS A 83 -1.52 -4.87 -6.47
C LYS A 83 -1.38 -6.23 -7.13
N ARG A 84 -1.68 -6.33 -8.43
CA ARG A 84 -1.51 -7.56 -9.20
C ARG A 84 -0.05 -8.00 -9.24
N THR A 85 0.85 -7.07 -9.50
CA THR A 85 2.30 -7.32 -9.49
C THR A 85 2.78 -7.77 -8.12
N ALA A 86 2.35 -7.10 -7.05
CA ALA A 86 2.69 -7.46 -5.68
C ALA A 86 2.22 -8.88 -5.33
N ARG A 87 0.99 -9.23 -5.72
CA ARG A 87 0.46 -10.58 -5.53
C ARG A 87 1.21 -11.64 -6.33
N GLN A 88 1.42 -11.40 -7.61
CA GLN A 88 2.01 -12.40 -8.51
C GLN A 88 3.50 -12.64 -8.23
N GLN A 89 4.27 -11.59 -7.97
CA GLN A 89 5.72 -11.70 -7.81
C GLN A 89 6.15 -12.01 -6.37
N TRP A 90 5.40 -11.53 -5.37
CA TRP A 90 5.81 -11.63 -3.96
C TRP A 90 4.75 -12.21 -3.03
N GLN A 91 3.60 -12.61 -3.54
CA GLN A 91 2.48 -13.05 -2.70
C GLN A 91 2.15 -12.03 -1.59
N THR A 92 2.29 -10.73 -1.90
CA THR A 92 2.10 -9.64 -0.97
C THR A 92 0.67 -9.09 -1.10
N ALA A 93 -0.06 -9.06 0.01
CA ALA A 93 -1.35 -8.40 0.11
C ALA A 93 -1.16 -6.87 0.31
N VAL A 94 -1.77 -6.06 -0.53
CA VAL A 94 -1.73 -4.60 -0.42
C VAL A 94 -3.06 -4.09 0.11
N VAL A 95 -3.06 -3.62 1.34
CA VAL A 95 -4.23 -3.11 2.05
C VAL A 95 -4.22 -1.59 2.04
N THR A 96 -5.25 -0.99 1.45
CA THR A 96 -5.42 0.47 1.38
C THR A 96 -6.82 0.87 1.83
N ARG A 97 -7.05 2.14 2.10
CA ARG A 97 -8.42 2.64 2.23
C ARG A 97 -9.15 2.53 0.90
N LEU A 98 -10.46 2.32 0.97
CA LEU A 98 -11.34 2.46 -0.18
C LEU A 98 -11.59 3.94 -0.46
N ARG A 99 -11.62 4.31 -1.74
CA ARG A 99 -12.13 5.62 -2.16
C ARG A 99 -13.65 5.64 -1.98
N GLN A 100 -14.22 6.82 -1.76
CA GLN A 100 -15.67 6.97 -1.55
C GLN A 100 -16.53 6.42 -2.71
N ASN A 101 -16.00 6.43 -3.92
CA ASN A 101 -16.67 5.90 -5.12
C ASN A 101 -16.41 4.40 -5.35
N MET A 102 -15.55 3.77 -4.58
CA MET A 102 -15.31 2.33 -4.61
C MET A 102 -16.31 1.63 -3.69
N VAL A 103 -17.51 1.41 -4.19
CA VAL A 103 -18.55 0.73 -3.43
C VAL A 103 -18.45 -0.77 -3.69
N LEU A 104 -18.14 -1.51 -2.62
CA LEU A 104 -18.24 -2.97 -2.62
C LEU A 104 -19.71 -3.37 -2.48
N LYS A 105 -20.35 -3.65 -3.61
CA LYS A 105 -21.69 -4.24 -3.64
C LYS A 105 -21.72 -5.27 -4.78
N PRO A 106 -22.00 -6.50 -4.48
CA PRO A 106 -22.12 -7.19 -3.19
C PRO A 106 -20.78 -7.33 -2.44
N PRO A 107 -20.80 -7.70 -1.15
CA PRO A 107 -19.57 -7.92 -0.41
C PRO A 107 -18.79 -9.09 -1.00
N TYR A 108 -17.51 -8.89 -1.25
CA TYR A 108 -16.61 -9.92 -1.73
C TYR A 108 -15.97 -10.63 -0.54
N GLU A 109 -15.91 -11.95 -0.58
CA GLU A 109 -15.27 -12.76 0.45
C GLU A 109 -13.86 -13.22 0.04
N SER A 110 -13.67 -13.48 -1.24
CA SER A 110 -12.38 -13.89 -1.80
C SER A 110 -12.23 -13.48 -3.26
N GLN A 111 -11.12 -13.83 -3.90
CA GLN A 111 -10.91 -13.60 -5.33
C GLN A 111 -11.81 -14.46 -6.23
N THR A 112 -12.21 -15.61 -5.72
CA THR A 112 -13.00 -16.59 -6.47
C THR A 112 -14.46 -16.65 -6.05
N GLU A 113 -14.81 -15.93 -5.00
CA GLU A 113 -16.16 -15.92 -4.44
C GLU A 113 -16.69 -14.49 -4.34
N MET A 114 -17.91 -14.31 -4.77
CA MET A 114 -18.67 -13.08 -4.66
C MET A 114 -20.03 -13.42 -4.06
N VAL A 115 -20.60 -12.52 -3.29
CA VAL A 115 -21.93 -12.71 -2.68
C VAL A 115 -22.93 -11.85 -3.43
N CYS A 116 -24.05 -12.40 -3.88
CA CYS A 116 -25.10 -11.62 -4.49
C CYS A 116 -25.80 -10.71 -3.46
N PRO A 117 -26.59 -9.70 -3.87
CA PRO A 117 -27.28 -8.81 -2.94
C PRO A 117 -28.18 -9.51 -1.91
N GLN A 118 -28.59 -10.74 -2.17
CA GLN A 118 -29.42 -11.55 -1.25
C GLN A 118 -28.59 -12.54 -0.41
N GLY A 119 -27.27 -12.45 -0.44
CA GLY A 119 -26.40 -13.27 0.40
C GLY A 119 -25.98 -14.62 -0.17
N GLN A 120 -26.42 -14.99 -1.38
CA GLN A 120 -25.97 -16.23 -2.01
C GLN A 120 -24.54 -16.09 -2.50
N LYS A 121 -23.67 -17.02 -2.11
CA LYS A 121 -22.31 -17.12 -2.65
C LYS A 121 -22.35 -17.48 -4.13
N LEU A 122 -21.57 -16.72 -4.90
CA LEU A 122 -21.39 -16.92 -6.34
C LEU A 122 -20.00 -17.50 -6.57
N LEU A 123 -19.89 -18.41 -7.53
CA LEU A 123 -18.62 -19.01 -7.90
C LEU A 123 -18.04 -18.29 -9.11
N TRP A 124 -16.74 -18.07 -9.10
CA TRP A 124 -16.03 -17.60 -10.28
C TRP A 124 -16.26 -18.58 -11.43
N TRP A 125 -16.60 -18.05 -12.59
CA TRP A 125 -16.88 -18.84 -13.77
C TRP A 125 -15.83 -18.64 -14.85
N GLU A 126 -15.64 -17.39 -15.29
CA GLU A 126 -14.72 -17.13 -16.38
C GLU A 126 -14.17 -15.70 -16.33
N TYR A 127 -13.07 -15.49 -17.04
CA TYR A 127 -12.51 -14.17 -17.34
C TYR A 127 -12.56 -13.91 -18.82
N GLU A 128 -13.16 -12.81 -19.24
CA GLU A 128 -13.30 -12.36 -20.62
C GLU A 128 -12.20 -11.32 -20.94
N PRO A 129 -11.14 -11.72 -21.68
CA PRO A 129 -9.98 -10.85 -21.90
C PRO A 129 -10.32 -9.58 -22.69
N ASP A 130 -11.23 -9.67 -23.65
CA ASP A 130 -11.59 -8.59 -24.57
C ASP A 130 -12.28 -7.42 -23.85
N THR A 131 -13.12 -7.73 -22.88
CA THR A 131 -13.84 -6.75 -22.08
C THR A 131 -13.18 -6.46 -20.73
N GLY A 132 -12.24 -7.31 -20.30
CA GLY A 132 -11.63 -7.25 -18.98
C GLY A 132 -12.60 -7.57 -17.84
N LEU A 133 -13.68 -8.31 -18.13
CA LEU A 133 -14.69 -8.69 -17.13
C LEU A 133 -14.39 -10.05 -16.52
N GLN A 134 -14.67 -10.19 -15.24
CA GLN A 134 -14.77 -11.47 -14.56
C GLN A 134 -16.24 -11.80 -14.33
N TRP A 135 -16.59 -13.03 -14.62
CA TRP A 135 -17.95 -13.54 -14.48
C TRP A 135 -18.07 -14.50 -13.31
N PHE A 136 -19.16 -14.35 -12.59
CA PHE A 136 -19.53 -15.19 -11.46
C PHE A 136 -20.93 -15.76 -11.69
N LYS A 137 -21.14 -17.00 -11.32
CA LYS A 137 -22.43 -17.67 -11.46
C LYS A 137 -22.99 -18.17 -10.14
N VAL A 138 -24.30 -18.25 -10.07
CA VAL A 138 -25.00 -18.90 -8.96
C VAL A 138 -24.69 -20.39 -9.01
N PRO A 139 -24.19 -21.02 -7.92
CA PRO A 139 -24.00 -22.47 -7.88
C PRO A 139 -25.33 -23.21 -7.99
N GLU A 140 -25.32 -24.43 -8.57
CA GLU A 140 -26.46 -25.30 -8.60
C GLU A 140 -26.17 -26.58 -7.81
N PRO A 141 -27.01 -26.97 -6.84
CA PRO A 141 -28.23 -26.29 -6.35
C PRO A 141 -27.89 -25.10 -5.41
N ALA A 142 -28.69 -24.02 -5.45
CA ALA A 142 -28.60 -22.90 -4.57
C ALA A 142 -29.84 -22.85 -3.64
N GLU A 143 -29.67 -23.25 -2.40
CA GLU A 143 -30.78 -23.29 -1.42
C GLU A 143 -31.42 -21.93 -1.19
N LEU A 144 -30.60 -20.89 -1.01
CA LEU A 144 -31.10 -19.52 -0.80
C LEU A 144 -31.90 -19.01 -2.01
N CYS A 145 -31.58 -19.44 -3.22
CA CYS A 145 -32.30 -19.02 -4.43
C CYS A 145 -33.72 -19.60 -4.54
N ARG A 146 -34.02 -20.71 -3.88
CA ARG A 146 -35.36 -21.32 -3.87
C ARG A 146 -36.39 -20.42 -3.19
N HIS A 147 -35.97 -19.66 -2.22
CA HIS A 147 -36.81 -18.76 -1.40
C HIS A 147 -36.52 -17.28 -1.68
N CYS A 148 -35.71 -16.98 -2.69
CA CYS A 148 -35.36 -15.61 -3.05
C CYS A 148 -36.53 -14.91 -3.72
N TRP A 149 -36.95 -13.81 -3.20
CA TRP A 149 -38.05 -13.02 -3.76
C TRP A 149 -37.72 -12.38 -5.12
N GLU A 150 -36.44 -12.27 -5.47
CA GLU A 150 -35.95 -11.81 -6.78
C GLU A 150 -35.60 -12.95 -7.75
N ALA A 151 -35.89 -14.21 -7.41
CA ALA A 151 -35.45 -15.36 -8.19
C ALA A 151 -35.90 -15.31 -9.67
N ALA A 152 -37.11 -14.80 -9.93
CA ALA A 152 -37.69 -14.67 -11.28
C ALA A 152 -36.98 -13.62 -12.15
N ARG A 153 -36.28 -12.64 -11.53
CA ARG A 153 -35.57 -11.55 -12.21
C ARG A 153 -34.06 -11.68 -12.11
N CYS A 154 -33.57 -12.67 -11.38
CA CYS A 154 -32.16 -12.88 -11.15
C CYS A 154 -31.45 -13.25 -12.45
N PRO A 155 -30.38 -12.51 -12.84
CA PRO A 155 -29.62 -12.81 -14.04
C PRO A 155 -28.85 -14.13 -13.95
N ARG A 156 -28.70 -14.71 -12.73
CA ARG A 156 -27.88 -15.88 -12.39
C ARG A 156 -26.40 -15.80 -12.71
N HIS A 157 -26.00 -14.79 -13.49
CA HIS A 157 -24.62 -14.46 -13.80
C HIS A 157 -24.38 -13.00 -13.45
N PHE A 158 -23.25 -12.74 -12.85
CA PHE A 158 -22.86 -11.40 -12.43
C PHE A 158 -21.47 -11.13 -12.97
N CYS A 159 -21.26 -9.98 -13.55
CA CYS A 159 -19.94 -9.59 -14.04
C CYS A 159 -19.37 -8.42 -13.24
N HIS A 160 -18.06 -8.34 -13.29
CA HIS A 160 -17.31 -7.33 -12.57
C HIS A 160 -15.98 -7.05 -13.28
N PRO A 161 -15.58 -5.78 -13.45
CA PRO A 161 -14.29 -5.48 -14.06
C PRO A 161 -13.14 -6.13 -13.27
N ALA A 162 -12.31 -6.90 -13.97
CA ALA A 162 -11.17 -7.61 -13.35
C ALA A 162 -10.20 -6.66 -12.65
N GLU A 163 -10.04 -5.45 -13.21
CA GLU A 163 -9.22 -4.41 -12.61
C GLU A 163 -9.78 -3.94 -11.25
N GLN A 164 -11.08 -3.74 -11.17
CA GLN A 164 -11.76 -3.39 -9.92
C GLN A 164 -11.72 -4.56 -8.94
N HIS A 165 -11.87 -5.79 -9.43
CA HIS A 165 -11.76 -7.01 -8.66
C HIS A 165 -10.37 -7.10 -7.99
N GLU A 166 -9.27 -6.94 -8.73
CA GLU A 166 -7.92 -6.98 -8.17
C GLU A 166 -7.70 -5.86 -7.14
N THR A 167 -8.26 -4.67 -7.40
CA THR A 167 -8.15 -3.53 -6.49
C THR A 167 -8.84 -3.79 -5.14
N LEU A 168 -10.00 -4.44 -5.16
CA LEU A 168 -10.85 -4.62 -3.99
C LEU A 168 -10.57 -5.92 -3.25
N LEU A 169 -10.26 -6.97 -3.96
CA LEU A 169 -10.05 -8.30 -3.37
C LEU A 169 -8.58 -8.58 -3.12
N GLY A 170 -7.74 -8.58 -4.14
CA GLY A 170 -6.33 -8.96 -3.98
C GLY A 170 -6.17 -10.28 -3.20
N LEU A 171 -5.09 -10.42 -2.43
CA LEU A 171 -4.91 -11.55 -1.49
C LEU A 171 -5.72 -11.36 -0.19
N LEU A 172 -6.00 -10.12 0.18
CA LEU A 172 -6.77 -9.76 1.35
C LEU A 172 -7.84 -8.75 0.94
N PRO A 173 -9.12 -9.15 0.93
CA PRO A 173 -10.21 -8.26 0.55
C PRO A 173 -10.26 -7.01 1.41
N LEU A 174 -10.33 -5.84 0.79
CA LEU A 174 -10.29 -4.55 1.52
C LEU A 174 -11.49 -4.35 2.45
N ALA A 175 -12.63 -4.99 2.16
CA ALA A 175 -13.81 -4.97 3.03
C ALA A 175 -13.73 -5.97 4.18
N SER A 176 -12.76 -6.90 4.17
CA SER A 176 -12.65 -7.91 5.22
C SER A 176 -12.36 -7.29 6.60
N GLN A 177 -12.84 -7.93 7.64
CA GLN A 177 -12.57 -7.49 9.03
C GLN A 177 -11.06 -7.40 9.32
N THR A 178 -10.28 -8.32 8.76
CA THR A 178 -8.82 -8.34 8.92
C THR A 178 -8.18 -7.11 8.29
N ALA A 179 -8.52 -6.76 7.05
CA ALA A 179 -8.02 -5.56 6.40
C ALA A 179 -8.41 -4.29 7.18
N GLN A 180 -9.66 -4.21 7.63
CA GLN A 180 -10.14 -3.07 8.41
C GLN A 180 -9.46 -2.95 9.79
N ARG A 181 -9.19 -4.07 10.46
CA ARG A 181 -8.40 -4.08 11.70
C ARG A 181 -6.97 -3.59 11.46
N LEU A 182 -6.29 -4.08 10.41
CA LEU A 182 -4.95 -3.64 10.05
C LEU A 182 -4.90 -2.14 9.77
N LEU A 183 -5.85 -1.61 9.01
CA LEU A 183 -5.95 -0.17 8.76
C LEU A 183 -6.12 0.64 10.05
N LYS A 184 -6.97 0.17 10.97
CA LYS A 184 -7.18 0.82 12.28
C LYS A 184 -5.95 0.73 13.18
N GLN A 185 -5.20 -0.38 13.13
CA GLN A 185 -4.04 -0.60 13.98
C GLN A 185 -2.79 0.12 13.47
N VAL A 186 -2.51 0.06 12.17
CA VAL A 186 -1.23 0.53 11.61
C VAL A 186 -1.26 2.01 11.26
N ARG A 187 -2.35 2.48 10.66
CA ARG A 187 -2.41 3.85 10.15
C ARG A 187 -2.20 4.95 11.19
N PRO A 188 -2.76 4.87 12.42
CA PRO A 188 -2.54 5.91 13.43
C PRO A 188 -1.07 6.14 13.78
N TRP A 189 -0.21 5.18 13.49
CA TRP A 189 1.23 5.28 13.77
C TRP A 189 2.04 5.90 12.62
N VAL A 190 1.51 5.88 11.41
CA VAL A 190 2.20 6.45 10.24
C VAL A 190 2.26 7.98 10.32
N GLU A 191 1.17 8.62 10.71
CA GLU A 191 1.08 10.09 10.80
C GLU A 191 2.04 10.69 11.85
N PRO A 192 2.10 10.16 13.10
CA PRO A 192 3.08 10.61 14.08
C PRO A 192 4.54 10.40 13.63
N ALA A 193 4.85 9.28 12.96
CA ALA A 193 6.18 9.03 12.44
C ALA A 193 6.57 10.04 11.36
N GLN A 194 5.65 10.35 10.44
CA GLN A 194 5.87 11.40 9.43
C GLN A 194 5.96 12.79 10.05
N SER A 195 5.14 13.08 11.06
CA SER A 195 5.18 14.36 11.79
C SER A 195 6.49 14.55 12.51
N PHE A 196 7.02 13.50 13.14
CA PHE A 196 8.34 13.53 13.77
C PHE A 196 9.43 13.89 12.76
N GLU A 197 9.47 13.23 11.61
CA GLU A 197 10.46 13.54 10.58
C GLU A 197 10.32 14.98 10.04
N LYS A 198 9.09 15.41 9.79
CA LYS A 198 8.83 16.75 9.25
C LYS A 198 9.15 17.85 10.24
N ASN A 199 8.68 17.73 11.48
CA ASN A 199 8.68 18.83 12.45
C ASN A 199 9.90 18.82 13.35
N GLN A 200 10.42 17.64 13.72
CA GLN A 200 11.55 17.52 14.63
C GLN A 200 12.89 17.29 13.92
N LEU A 201 12.87 16.63 12.76
CA LEU A 201 14.07 16.41 11.95
C LEU A 201 14.19 17.36 10.76
N GLY A 202 13.34 18.37 10.67
CA GLY A 202 13.45 19.47 9.72
C GLY A 202 13.10 19.12 8.26
N LEU A 203 12.43 17.99 7.97
CA LEU A 203 12.11 17.62 6.60
C LEU A 203 10.94 18.40 6.00
N SER A 204 10.23 19.25 6.77
CA SER A 204 9.13 20.07 6.28
C SER A 204 9.59 21.30 5.50
N GLN A 205 10.74 21.86 5.86
CA GLN A 205 11.30 23.05 5.26
C GLN A 205 12.78 22.84 5.02
N MET A 206 13.15 22.57 3.78
CA MET A 206 14.54 22.42 3.40
C MET A 206 15.06 23.69 2.72
N PHE A 207 16.20 24.18 3.16
CA PHE A 207 16.83 25.41 2.65
C PHE A 207 17.53 25.23 1.31
N PHE A 208 17.43 24.06 0.71
CA PHE A 208 18.08 23.74 -0.56
C PHE A 208 17.11 23.08 -1.53
N ASN A 209 17.28 23.37 -2.81
CA ASN A 209 16.50 22.79 -3.90
C ASN A 209 17.35 21.78 -4.69
N SER A 210 17.71 20.68 -4.04
CA SER A 210 18.52 19.61 -4.65
C SER A 210 17.97 18.25 -4.26
N LEU A 211 17.65 17.43 -5.27
CA LEU A 211 17.18 16.05 -5.06
C LEU A 211 18.19 15.24 -4.25
N ARG A 212 19.47 15.38 -4.55
CA ARG A 212 20.56 14.68 -3.83
C ARG A 212 20.62 15.05 -2.35
N LEU A 213 20.60 16.34 -2.04
CA LEU A 213 20.64 16.80 -0.66
C LEU A 213 19.36 16.42 0.09
N THR A 214 18.20 16.55 -0.55
CA THR A 214 16.92 16.11 0.03
C THR A 214 16.96 14.62 0.36
N TRP A 215 17.54 13.82 -0.52
CA TRP A 215 17.68 12.39 -0.30
C TRP A 215 18.64 12.08 0.88
N GLN A 216 19.79 12.75 0.96
CA GLN A 216 20.73 12.61 2.09
C GLN A 216 20.08 12.96 3.42
N MET A 217 19.35 14.08 3.48
CA MET A 217 18.61 14.48 4.69
C MET A 217 17.53 13.46 5.05
N SER A 218 16.85 12.90 4.06
CA SER A 218 15.87 11.84 4.29
C SER A 218 16.49 10.58 4.87
N LEU A 219 17.68 10.19 4.42
CA LEU A 219 18.41 9.04 4.99
C LEU A 219 18.87 9.31 6.42
N TRP A 220 19.30 10.54 6.75
CA TRP A 220 19.65 10.91 8.12
C TRP A 220 18.43 10.87 9.03
N ALA A 221 17.28 11.35 8.56
CA ALA A 221 16.04 11.26 9.30
C ALA A 221 15.62 9.80 9.55
N ASP A 222 15.71 8.93 8.53
CA ASP A 222 15.46 7.50 8.69
C ASP A 222 16.42 6.86 9.70
N SER A 223 17.70 7.23 9.66
CA SER A 223 18.70 6.75 10.62
C SER A 223 18.39 7.20 12.05
N ALA A 224 17.95 8.45 12.24
CA ALA A 224 17.54 8.96 13.53
C ALA A 224 16.30 8.23 14.07
N VAL A 225 15.31 7.95 13.21
CA VAL A 225 14.13 7.16 13.58
C VAL A 225 14.54 5.74 13.96
N LEU A 226 15.45 5.12 13.21
CA LEU A 226 15.96 3.79 13.50
C LEU A 226 16.68 3.74 14.84
N LEU A 227 17.62 4.65 15.09
CA LEU A 227 18.36 4.74 16.37
C LEU A 227 17.42 4.95 17.56
N ARG A 228 16.43 5.83 17.41
CA ARG A 228 15.40 6.02 18.43
C ARG A 228 14.61 4.74 18.70
N THR A 229 14.21 4.03 17.64
CA THR A 229 13.49 2.77 17.79
C THR A 229 14.33 1.70 18.47
N MET A 230 15.61 1.62 18.12
CA MET A 230 16.55 0.68 18.74
C MET A 230 16.76 0.96 20.22
N ALA A 231 16.94 2.24 20.60
CA ALA A 231 17.02 2.65 22.00
C ALA A 231 15.77 2.27 22.80
N TRP A 232 14.59 2.30 22.16
CA TRP A 232 13.34 1.90 22.79
C TRP A 232 13.20 0.37 22.96
N LEU A 233 13.85 -0.40 22.09
CA LEU A 233 13.81 -1.87 22.11
C LEU A 233 14.94 -2.48 22.94
N ASP A 234 15.75 -1.64 23.62
CA ASP A 234 16.98 -2.08 24.33
C ASP A 234 17.91 -2.96 23.47
N MET A 235 17.84 -2.75 22.15
CA MET A 235 18.74 -3.44 21.25
C MET A 235 20.12 -2.79 21.29
N PRO A 236 21.21 -3.58 21.36
CA PRO A 236 22.55 -3.01 21.27
C PRO A 236 22.69 -2.26 19.94
N ALA A 237 23.13 -1.00 20.01
CA ALA A 237 23.34 -0.18 18.83
C ALA A 237 24.26 -0.92 17.85
N PRO A 238 23.87 -1.08 16.57
CA PRO A 238 24.70 -1.75 15.60
C PRO A 238 25.86 -0.84 15.14
N VAL A 239 26.80 -0.58 16.06
CA VAL A 239 28.00 0.20 15.76
C VAL A 239 28.73 -0.34 14.51
N HIS A 240 28.63 -1.63 14.25
CA HIS A 240 29.17 -2.27 13.05
C HIS A 240 28.34 -2.12 11.77
N MET A 241 27.05 -1.79 11.85
CA MET A 241 26.24 -1.59 10.65
C MET A 241 26.47 -0.23 9.98
N LEU A 242 26.69 0.81 10.76
CA LEU A 242 26.95 2.15 10.23
C LEU A 242 28.33 2.25 9.54
N ALA A 243 29.32 1.48 10.01
CA ALA A 243 30.67 1.44 9.43
C ALA A 243 30.74 0.67 8.08
N LYS A 244 29.73 -0.14 7.73
CA LYS A 244 29.70 -0.94 6.49
C LYS A 244 28.87 -0.32 5.38
N LEU A 245 28.23 0.81 5.57
CA LEU A 245 27.58 1.53 4.49
C LEU A 245 28.62 2.25 3.64
N ASN A 246 29.22 1.50 2.72
CA ASN A 246 30.15 2.05 1.75
C ASN A 246 29.41 3.04 0.84
N PRO A 247 29.82 4.32 0.78
CA PRO A 247 29.18 5.34 -0.08
C PRO A 247 29.08 4.93 -1.54
N LYS A 248 29.95 4.06 -2.03
CA LYS A 248 29.93 3.52 -3.41
C LYS A 248 28.79 2.53 -3.68
N GLN A 249 28.14 1.98 -2.64
CA GLN A 249 26.96 1.09 -2.81
C GLN A 249 25.64 1.85 -2.87
N MET A 250 25.67 3.17 -2.79
CA MET A 250 24.55 4.07 -2.92
C MET A 250 24.35 4.58 -4.34
N GLU A 251 24.67 3.79 -5.37
CA GLU A 251 24.27 4.13 -6.73
C GLU A 251 22.73 4.12 -6.78
N LEU A 252 22.18 5.31 -7.01
CA LEU A 252 20.75 5.53 -7.17
C LEU A 252 20.29 4.76 -8.41
N PRO A 253 19.37 3.77 -8.29
CA PRO A 253 18.92 2.99 -9.43
C PRO A 253 18.05 3.79 -10.42
N PHE A 254 17.90 5.09 -10.24
CA PHE A 254 16.97 5.95 -11.00
C PHE A 254 17.52 7.34 -11.33
N VAL A 255 18.78 7.50 -11.60
CA VAL A 255 19.22 8.69 -12.33
C VAL A 255 19.23 8.29 -13.82
N PRO A 256 18.29 8.78 -14.66
CA PRO A 256 18.45 8.64 -16.10
C PRO A 256 19.77 9.32 -16.46
N LYS A 257 20.69 8.57 -17.03
CA LYS A 257 21.85 9.19 -17.70
C LYS A 257 21.27 9.93 -18.89
N ASN A 258 21.38 11.27 -18.87
CA ASN A 258 21.15 12.11 -20.05
C ASN A 258 22.11 11.71 -21.16
#